data_8d635fb09d906d2de7fd5d86f79ec727
#
_entry.id   8d635fb09d906d2de7fd5d86f79ec727
#
_cell.length_a   1.000
_cell.length_b   1.000
_cell.length_c   1.000
_cell.angle_alpha   90.00
_cell.angle_beta   90.00
_cell.angle_gamma   90.00
#
_symmetry.space_group_name_H-M   'P 1'
#
loop_
_entity.id
_entity.type
_entity.pdbx_description
1 polymer ?
#
loop_
_entity_poly.entity_id
_entity_poly.type
_entity_poly.pdbx_seq_one_letter_code
_entity_poly.pdbx_strand_id
1 'polypeptide(L)'
;MDYDPELADEVREFLVAEAGVSERQMFGGIAFMVNGNMAVGVMGADLMVRVGGAAFDEAMERPGARIFDFTGRPMKNWVLVGPEGFTEPGDFADWIQRGVDFAASLPPK
;
A
#
# COMPACT_ATOMS: atom_id res chain seq x y z
N MET A 1 16.59 2.42 -9.67
CA MET A 1 15.68 2.38 -8.53
C MET A 1 14.91 1.09 -8.54
N ASP A 2 14.62 0.58 -7.36
CA ASP A 2 13.97 -0.73 -7.23
C ASP A 2 12.44 -0.63 -7.24
N TYR A 3 11.89 0.51 -7.60
CA TYR A 3 10.46 0.72 -7.70
C TYR A 3 10.17 1.70 -8.84
N ASP A 4 8.92 1.65 -9.33
CA ASP A 4 8.46 2.51 -10.41
C ASP A 4 8.25 3.94 -9.87
N PRO A 5 9.06 4.92 -10.28
CA PRO A 5 8.93 6.28 -9.76
C PRO A 5 7.63 6.96 -10.19
N GLU A 6 7.07 6.59 -11.33
CA GLU A 6 5.79 7.16 -11.74
C GLU A 6 4.66 6.70 -10.84
N LEU A 7 4.68 5.42 -10.46
CA LEU A 7 3.67 4.89 -9.54
C LEU A 7 3.81 5.57 -8.16
N ALA A 8 5.05 5.76 -7.70
CA ALA A 8 5.27 6.46 -6.44
C ALA A 8 4.74 7.89 -6.49
N ASP A 9 4.93 8.58 -7.61
CA ASP A 9 4.41 9.94 -7.77
C ASP A 9 2.88 9.96 -7.76
N GLU A 10 2.23 8.96 -8.36
CA GLU A 10 0.78 8.87 -8.33
C GLU A 10 0.25 8.67 -6.90
N VAL A 11 0.95 7.87 -6.10
CA VAL A 11 0.59 7.70 -4.70
C VAL A 11 0.76 9.02 -3.94
N ARG A 12 1.86 9.74 -4.19
CA ARG A 12 2.09 11.05 -3.54
C ARG A 12 0.98 12.03 -3.86
N GLU A 13 0.55 12.08 -5.13
CA GLU A 13 -0.53 12.98 -5.53
C GLU A 13 -1.82 12.65 -4.80
N PHE A 14 -2.13 11.37 -4.66
CA PHE A 14 -3.33 10.96 -3.94
C PHE A 14 -3.26 11.39 -2.47
N LEU A 15 -2.07 11.33 -1.87
CA LEU A 15 -1.90 11.60 -0.44
C LEU A 15 -1.60 13.06 -0.12
N VAL A 16 -1.56 13.94 -1.12
CA VAL A 16 -1.13 15.33 -0.91
C VAL A 16 -2.01 16.07 0.08
N ALA A 17 -3.29 15.73 0.16
CA ALA A 17 -4.23 16.37 1.08
C ALA A 17 -4.33 15.66 2.44
N GLU A 18 -3.62 14.54 2.60
CA GLU A 18 -3.70 13.76 3.83
C GLU A 18 -2.70 14.27 4.86
N ALA A 19 -3.16 14.55 6.07
CA ALA A 19 -2.26 15.00 7.13
C ALA A 19 -1.45 13.85 7.69
N GLY A 20 -0.24 14.15 8.16
CA GLY A 20 0.59 13.16 8.85
C GLY A 20 1.32 12.19 7.96
N VAL A 21 1.38 12.45 6.65
CA VAL A 21 2.05 11.56 5.71
C VAL A 21 3.55 11.82 5.69
N SER A 22 4.34 10.75 5.72
CA SER A 22 5.78 10.80 5.50
C SER A 22 6.19 9.64 4.62
N GLU A 23 7.40 9.68 4.11
CA GLU A 23 7.94 8.66 3.21
C GLU A 23 9.19 8.05 3.80
N ARG A 24 9.40 6.76 3.52
CA ARG A 24 10.62 6.08 3.94
C ARG A 24 10.97 5.02 2.90
N GLN A 25 12.23 4.98 2.50
CA GLN A 25 12.71 3.91 1.63
C GLN A 25 12.99 2.68 2.47
N MET A 26 12.52 1.52 2.03
CA MET A 26 12.76 0.25 2.71
C MET A 26 12.45 -0.92 1.78
N PHE A 27 13.11 -2.04 2.01
CA PHE A 27 12.92 -3.27 1.24
C PHE A 27 13.14 -3.08 -0.27
N GLY A 28 13.96 -2.11 -0.65
CA GLY A 28 14.17 -1.80 -2.06
C GLY A 28 13.03 -1.02 -2.69
N GLY A 29 12.01 -0.64 -1.91
CA GLY A 29 10.87 0.15 -2.37
C GLY A 29 10.74 1.43 -1.58
N ILE A 30 9.56 2.02 -1.64
CA ILE A 30 9.25 3.23 -0.87
C ILE A 30 7.93 3.03 -0.14
N ALA A 31 7.90 3.38 1.14
CA ALA A 31 6.71 3.26 1.97
C ALA A 31 6.18 4.65 2.33
N PHE A 32 4.86 4.75 2.38
CA PHE A 32 4.17 5.97 2.78
C PHE A 32 3.51 5.71 4.12
N MET A 33 3.85 6.57 5.09
CA MET A 33 3.43 6.41 6.48
C MET A 33 2.34 7.42 6.79
N VAL A 34 1.37 7.01 7.61
CA VAL A 34 0.37 7.92 8.15
C VAL A 34 0.52 7.90 9.65
N ASN A 35 0.86 9.06 10.24
CA ASN A 35 1.11 9.19 11.69
C ASN A 35 2.16 8.20 12.19
N GLY A 36 3.16 7.91 11.35
CA GLY A 36 4.24 6.99 11.69
C GLY A 36 3.93 5.52 11.45
N ASN A 37 2.71 5.18 11.01
CA ASN A 37 2.32 3.81 10.69
C ASN A 37 2.31 3.60 9.18
N MET A 38 2.91 2.50 8.72
CA MET A 38 2.90 2.19 7.28
C MET A 38 1.48 2.00 6.79
N ALA A 39 1.17 2.62 5.66
CA ALA A 39 -0.14 2.52 5.02
C ALA A 39 -0.06 1.80 3.69
N VAL A 40 0.76 2.32 2.79
CA VAL A 40 0.93 1.78 1.45
C VAL A 40 2.40 1.93 1.06
N GLY A 41 2.80 1.25 -0.01
CA GLY A 41 4.12 1.42 -0.55
C GLY A 41 4.17 1.00 -2.01
N VAL A 42 5.31 1.22 -2.63
CA VAL A 42 5.57 0.81 -4.00
C VAL A 42 6.82 -0.06 -4.00
N MET A 43 6.71 -1.24 -4.60
CA MET A 43 7.83 -2.17 -4.73
C MET A 43 7.80 -2.69 -6.16
N GLY A 44 8.83 -2.37 -6.95
CA GLY A 44 8.77 -2.63 -8.38
C GLY A 44 7.60 -1.88 -8.99
N ALA A 45 6.75 -2.58 -9.73
CA ALA A 45 5.54 -2.02 -10.33
C ALA A 45 4.29 -2.32 -9.51
N ASP A 46 4.44 -2.83 -8.29
CA ASP A 46 3.33 -3.27 -7.45
C ASP A 46 3.07 -2.29 -6.32
N LEU A 47 1.81 -2.23 -5.88
CA LEU A 47 1.46 -1.55 -4.64
C LEU A 47 1.58 -2.53 -3.47
N MET A 48 2.13 -2.07 -2.36
CA MET A 48 1.99 -2.77 -1.08
C MET A 48 0.88 -2.05 -0.32
N VAL A 49 -0.12 -2.79 0.13
CA VAL A 49 -1.25 -2.18 0.84
C VAL A 49 -1.44 -2.89 2.17
N ARG A 50 -1.44 -2.12 3.24
CA ARG A 50 -1.69 -2.65 4.57
C ARG A 50 -3.17 -2.64 4.82
N VAL A 51 -3.80 -3.82 4.70
CA VAL A 51 -5.26 -3.92 4.78
C VAL A 51 -5.76 -4.33 6.16
N GLY A 52 -4.86 -4.88 7.00
CA GLY A 52 -5.25 -5.41 8.29
C GLY A 52 -5.79 -6.82 8.20
N GLY A 53 -5.73 -7.54 9.33
CA GLY A 53 -6.12 -8.95 9.33
C GLY A 53 -7.59 -9.18 9.04
N ALA A 54 -8.46 -8.29 9.49
CA ALA A 54 -9.90 -8.47 9.31
C ALA A 54 -10.33 -8.36 7.85
N ALA A 55 -9.65 -7.54 7.05
CA ALA A 55 -9.98 -7.32 5.65
C ALA A 55 -9.15 -8.16 4.69
N PHE A 56 -8.21 -8.96 5.20
CA PHE A 56 -7.24 -9.65 4.36
C PHE A 56 -7.88 -10.60 3.35
N ASP A 57 -8.81 -11.45 3.81
CA ASP A 57 -9.40 -12.45 2.92
C ASP A 57 -10.19 -11.81 1.78
N GLU A 58 -10.95 -10.78 2.07
CA GLU A 58 -11.71 -10.07 1.06
C GLU A 58 -10.78 -9.36 0.08
N ALA A 59 -9.73 -8.74 0.59
CA ALA A 59 -8.76 -8.05 -0.25
C ALA A 59 -8.06 -9.02 -1.21
N MET A 60 -7.75 -10.22 -0.75
CA MET A 60 -7.09 -11.23 -1.59
C MET A 60 -7.97 -11.73 -2.73
N GLU A 61 -9.29 -11.55 -2.64
CA GLU A 61 -10.19 -11.94 -3.72
C GLU A 61 -10.25 -10.92 -4.86
N ARG A 62 -9.64 -9.75 -4.67
CA ARG A 62 -9.66 -8.71 -5.68
C ARG A 62 -8.63 -8.98 -6.78
N PRO A 63 -8.92 -8.53 -8.03
CA PRO A 63 -7.96 -8.71 -9.11
C PRO A 63 -6.60 -8.13 -8.77
N GLY A 64 -5.54 -8.85 -9.14
CA GLY A 64 -4.17 -8.40 -8.93
C GLY A 64 -3.63 -8.57 -7.53
N ALA A 65 -4.45 -8.95 -6.56
CA ALA A 65 -4.00 -9.11 -5.19
C ALA A 65 -3.21 -10.41 -5.01
N ARG A 66 -2.08 -10.29 -4.32
CA ARG A 66 -1.19 -11.43 -4.05
C ARG A 66 -0.71 -11.34 -2.61
N ILE A 67 -0.29 -12.48 -2.07
CA ILE A 67 0.30 -12.49 -0.73
C ILE A 67 1.64 -11.75 -0.74
N PHE A 68 1.85 -10.93 0.27
CA PHE A 68 3.14 -10.29 0.50
C PHE A 68 3.96 -11.21 1.41
N ASP A 69 4.96 -11.88 0.83
CA ASP A 69 5.80 -12.82 1.56
C ASP A 69 7.28 -12.48 1.44
N PHE A 70 7.60 -11.20 1.53
CA PHE A 70 8.96 -10.69 1.35
C PHE A 70 10.00 -11.45 2.17
N THR A 71 9.65 -11.87 3.38
CA THR A 71 10.56 -12.59 4.27
C THR A 71 10.45 -14.10 4.17
N GLY A 72 9.74 -14.61 3.17
CA GLY A 72 9.45 -16.04 3.04
C GLY A 72 8.27 -16.50 3.89
N ARG A 73 7.63 -15.60 4.62
CA ARG A 73 6.45 -15.88 5.43
C ARG A 73 5.31 -15.00 4.97
N PRO A 74 4.10 -15.56 4.79
CA PRO A 74 2.94 -14.75 4.45
C PRO A 74 2.66 -13.70 5.52
N MET A 75 2.44 -12.47 5.08
CA MET A 75 2.12 -11.37 5.98
C MET A 75 0.64 -11.02 5.82
N LYS A 76 -0.19 -11.53 6.72
CA LYS A 76 -1.64 -11.48 6.58
C LYS A 76 -2.29 -10.12 6.80
N ASN A 77 -1.49 -9.11 7.11
CA ASN A 77 -2.01 -7.74 7.19
C ASN A 77 -1.76 -6.96 5.91
N TRP A 78 -1.06 -7.56 4.95
CA TRP A 78 -0.56 -6.90 3.77
C TRP A 78 -0.92 -7.66 2.51
N VAL A 79 -1.17 -6.93 1.43
CA VAL A 79 -1.27 -7.53 0.10
C VAL A 79 -0.36 -6.79 -0.86
N LEU A 80 0.14 -7.50 -1.86
CA LEU A 80 0.76 -6.90 -3.02
C LEU A 80 -0.30 -6.84 -4.11
N VAL A 81 -0.38 -5.71 -4.81
CA VAL A 81 -1.35 -5.53 -5.87
C VAL A 81 -0.60 -5.18 -7.14
N GLY A 82 -0.70 -6.05 -8.15
CA GLY A 82 -0.08 -5.81 -9.44
C GLY A 82 -0.88 -4.81 -10.26
N PRO A 83 -0.31 -4.36 -11.40
CA PRO A 83 -0.99 -3.35 -12.24
C PRO A 83 -2.40 -3.72 -12.67
N GLU A 84 -2.69 -5.00 -12.82
CA GLU A 84 -4.03 -5.47 -13.19
C GLU A 84 -5.07 -5.17 -12.10
N GLY A 85 -4.63 -4.87 -10.89
CA GLY A 85 -5.52 -4.53 -9.78
C GLY A 85 -5.90 -3.06 -9.71
N PHE A 86 -5.28 -2.22 -10.53
CA PHE A 86 -5.58 -0.80 -10.52
C PHE A 86 -5.58 -0.22 -11.95
N THR A 87 -6.21 -0.93 -12.89
CA THR A 87 -6.37 -0.44 -14.26
C THR A 87 -7.34 0.72 -14.34
N GLU A 88 -8.29 0.79 -13.40
CA GLU A 88 -9.25 1.88 -13.33
C GLU A 88 -8.84 2.87 -12.24
N PRO A 89 -9.02 4.18 -12.46
CA PRO A 89 -8.63 5.17 -11.44
C PRO A 89 -9.30 4.94 -10.08
N GLY A 90 -10.54 4.47 -10.08
CA GLY A 90 -11.25 4.18 -8.84
C GLY A 90 -10.63 3.05 -8.04
N ASP A 91 -10.10 2.05 -8.74
CA ASP A 91 -9.44 0.92 -8.07
C ASP A 91 -8.16 1.36 -7.39
N PHE A 92 -7.37 2.21 -8.05
CA PHE A 92 -6.15 2.74 -7.47
C PHE A 92 -6.47 3.52 -6.20
N ALA A 93 -7.44 4.44 -6.29
CA ALA A 93 -7.84 5.24 -5.14
C ALA A 93 -8.34 4.37 -3.99
N ASP A 94 -9.10 3.33 -4.30
CA ASP A 94 -9.64 2.43 -3.28
C ASP A 94 -8.53 1.69 -2.54
N TRP A 95 -7.52 1.19 -3.26
CA TRP A 95 -6.40 0.52 -2.62
C TRP A 95 -5.63 1.45 -1.70
N ILE A 96 -5.33 2.67 -2.17
CA ILE A 96 -4.62 3.64 -1.34
C ILE A 96 -5.43 3.99 -0.09
N GLN A 97 -6.73 4.22 -0.26
CA GLN A 97 -7.60 4.59 0.86
C GLN A 97 -7.70 3.46 1.90
N ARG A 98 -7.70 2.21 1.47
CA ARG A 98 -7.70 1.08 2.40
C ARG A 98 -6.49 1.13 3.33
N GLY A 99 -5.31 1.36 2.75
CA GLY A 99 -4.08 1.44 3.54
C GLY A 99 -4.08 2.63 4.49
N VAL A 100 -4.52 3.79 4.01
CA VAL A 100 -4.60 5.01 4.81
C VAL A 100 -5.57 4.81 5.97
N ASP A 101 -6.75 4.28 5.71
CA ASP A 101 -7.76 4.07 6.75
C ASP A 101 -7.26 3.13 7.85
N PHE A 102 -6.60 2.05 7.44
CA PHE A 102 -6.06 1.13 8.44
C PHE A 102 -4.96 1.77 9.28
N ALA A 103 -4.01 2.44 8.64
CA ALA A 103 -2.90 3.08 9.36
C ALA A 103 -3.41 4.18 10.28
N ALA A 104 -4.41 4.95 9.84
CA ALA A 104 -4.99 6.02 10.64
C ALA A 104 -5.77 5.49 11.84
N SER A 105 -6.22 4.24 11.80
CA SER A 105 -6.93 3.62 12.91
C SER A 105 -6.01 3.17 14.04
N LEU A 106 -4.70 3.14 13.77
CA LEU A 106 -3.71 2.71 14.76
C LEU A 106 -3.24 3.91 15.60
N PRO A 107 -2.77 3.68 16.83
CA PRO A 107 -2.19 4.76 17.61
C PRO A 107 -1.01 5.38 16.86
N PRO A 108 -0.90 6.72 16.84
CA PRO A 108 0.24 7.37 16.20
C PRO A 108 1.56 6.95 16.83
N LYS A 109 2.59 6.93 16.00
CA LYS A 109 3.94 6.62 16.46
C LYS A 109 4.81 7.85 16.52
#